data_c76c1fbfa6a40a00a9ff7cee466065a4
#
_entry.id   c76c1fbfa6a40a00a9ff7cee466065a4
#
_cell.length_a   1.000
_cell.length_b   1.000
_cell.length_c   1.000
_cell.angle_alpha   90.00
_cell.angle_beta   90.00
_cell.angle_gamma   90.00
#
_symmetry.space_group_name_H-M   'P 1'
#
loop_
_entity.id
_entity.type
_entity.pdbx_description
1 polymer ?
#
loop_
_entity_poly.entity_id
_entity_poly.type
_entity_poly.pdbx_seq_one_letter_code
_entity_poly.pdbx_strand_id
1 'polypeptide(L)'
;MSKEKFNKTVNYLKDKEKCLFLLTSNRWEGHSDDIPKSSQLAYLLQEKLGPNKVTIIDVSKLMIYECEGNVSHKDGNNCGLKGALLKNGKDKTGVHRCWASYNHKDDELYKVVNDLLESEAVIFFGSIRWGKMNAVYSKLIERLTWLENRHATLGESNILKDIECGVISVGHNWNGAEAVKHEKEVLNFFGFKTPPQLFWSYQWTDDVKDETKSGYKQDAKDFQSKFVKLLKESVLLFREFFFKFIPEEYNNSDKNT
;
A
#
# COMPACT_ATOMS: atom_id res chain seq x y z
N MET A 1 -15.21 13.11 -7.56
CA MET A 1 -14.92 12.46 -6.26
C MET A 1 -13.56 11.73 -6.24
N SER A 2 -13.27 10.78 -7.13
CA SER A 2 -11.99 10.02 -7.11
C SER A 2 -10.74 10.86 -7.41
N LYS A 3 -10.83 11.76 -8.41
CA LYS A 3 -9.72 12.69 -8.75
C LYS A 3 -9.40 13.65 -7.60
N GLU A 4 -10.39 14.12 -6.88
CA GLU A 4 -10.22 14.98 -5.73
C GLU A 4 -9.49 14.25 -4.59
N LYS A 5 -9.90 13.01 -4.27
CA LYS A 5 -9.22 12.18 -3.26
C LYS A 5 -7.77 11.90 -3.64
N PHE A 6 -7.53 11.54 -4.90
CA PHE A 6 -6.19 11.33 -5.43
C PHE A 6 -5.31 12.58 -5.26
N ASN A 7 -5.81 13.75 -5.69
CA ASN A 7 -5.07 15.00 -5.57
C ASN A 7 -4.83 15.40 -4.10
N LYS A 8 -5.78 15.16 -3.19
CA LYS A 8 -5.58 15.36 -1.75
C LYS A 8 -4.46 14.48 -1.22
N THR A 9 -4.40 13.21 -1.65
CA THR A 9 -3.31 12.29 -1.28
C THR A 9 -1.96 12.77 -1.82
N VAL A 10 -1.87 13.16 -3.10
CA VAL A 10 -0.64 13.72 -3.69
C VAL A 10 -0.18 14.95 -2.91
N ASN A 11 -1.07 15.91 -2.69
CA ASN A 11 -0.75 17.16 -1.98
C ASN A 11 -0.29 16.88 -0.54
N TYR A 12 -0.84 15.87 0.11
CA TYR A 12 -0.45 15.47 1.45
C TYR A 12 0.94 14.83 1.50
N LEU A 13 1.24 13.96 0.53
CA LEU A 13 2.50 13.20 0.51
C LEU A 13 3.68 13.95 -0.12
N LYS A 14 3.44 15.04 -0.86
CA LYS A 14 4.51 15.77 -1.55
C LYS A 14 5.61 16.30 -0.64
N ASP A 15 5.28 16.62 0.61
CA ASP A 15 6.21 17.17 1.60
C ASP A 15 6.92 16.07 2.42
N LYS A 16 6.62 14.79 2.19
CA LYS A 16 7.31 13.64 2.77
C LYS A 16 8.58 13.34 2.00
N GLU A 17 9.63 12.96 2.71
CA GLU A 17 10.90 12.59 2.09
C GLU A 17 10.93 11.13 1.66
N LYS A 18 10.36 10.23 2.48
CA LYS A 18 10.36 8.79 2.21
C LYS A 18 8.98 8.18 2.43
N CYS A 19 8.41 7.63 1.36
CA CYS A 19 7.15 6.90 1.37
C CYS A 19 7.36 5.45 0.95
N LEU A 20 6.63 4.54 1.58
CA LEU A 20 6.55 3.13 1.19
C LEU A 20 5.15 2.80 0.69
N PHE A 21 5.06 2.26 -0.52
CA PHE A 21 3.82 1.76 -1.08
C PHE A 21 3.84 0.25 -1.14
N LEU A 22 2.90 -0.39 -0.44
CA LEU A 22 2.77 -1.84 -0.33
C LEU A 22 1.62 -2.31 -1.22
N LEU A 23 1.94 -3.00 -2.31
CA LEU A 23 0.96 -3.57 -3.22
C LEU A 23 0.54 -4.95 -2.72
N THR A 24 -0.74 -5.11 -2.41
CA THR A 24 -1.25 -6.38 -1.87
C THR A 24 -2.18 -7.11 -2.83
N SER A 25 -2.57 -6.51 -3.94
CA SER A 25 -3.42 -7.18 -4.93
C SER A 25 -2.61 -8.10 -5.82
N ASN A 26 -2.99 -9.36 -5.87
CA ASN A 26 -2.45 -10.33 -6.79
C ASN A 26 -3.33 -10.50 -8.03
N ARG A 27 -2.73 -10.96 -9.12
CA ARG A 27 -3.42 -11.37 -10.34
C ARG A 27 -2.73 -12.60 -10.93
N TRP A 28 -3.50 -13.45 -11.56
CA TRP A 28 -2.95 -14.59 -12.27
C TRP A 28 -2.07 -14.14 -13.45
N GLU A 29 -0.83 -14.55 -13.46
CA GLU A 29 0.19 -14.07 -14.41
C GLU A 29 0.00 -14.59 -15.84
N GLY A 30 -0.69 -15.71 -16.03
CA GLY A 30 -0.90 -16.31 -17.35
C GLY A 30 -1.99 -15.66 -18.20
N HIS A 31 -2.65 -14.61 -17.75
CA HIS A 31 -3.85 -14.12 -18.43
C HIS A 31 -3.72 -12.75 -19.10
N SER A 32 -2.86 -11.87 -18.67
CA SER A 32 -2.71 -10.57 -19.30
C SER A 32 -1.56 -9.75 -18.72
N ASP A 33 -1.06 -8.83 -19.51
CA ASP A 33 -0.11 -7.80 -19.09
C ASP A 33 -0.74 -6.74 -18.16
N ASP A 34 -2.01 -6.94 -17.79
CA ASP A 34 -2.76 -6.01 -16.93
C ASP A 34 -2.34 -6.16 -15.48
N ILE A 35 -1.66 -5.18 -14.95
CA ILE A 35 -1.41 -5.08 -13.51
C ILE A 35 -2.71 -4.78 -12.73
N PRO A 36 -2.82 -5.19 -11.46
CA PRO A 36 -3.99 -4.89 -10.62
C PRO A 36 -4.29 -3.39 -10.59
N LYS A 37 -5.56 -3.01 -10.60
CA LYS A 37 -6.00 -1.59 -10.65
C LYS A 37 -5.52 -0.78 -9.44
N SER A 38 -5.45 -1.38 -8.27
CA SER A 38 -4.87 -0.75 -7.08
C SER A 38 -3.37 -0.49 -7.24
N SER A 39 -2.65 -1.42 -7.88
CA SER A 39 -1.23 -1.24 -8.19
C SER A 39 -1.02 -0.14 -9.22
N GLN A 40 -1.90 -0.04 -10.24
CA GLN A 40 -1.85 1.08 -11.19
C GLN A 40 -1.99 2.44 -10.49
N LEU A 41 -2.85 2.54 -9.48
CA LEU A 41 -2.98 3.75 -8.67
C LEU A 41 -1.69 4.08 -7.90
N ALA A 42 -1.03 3.08 -7.34
CA ALA A 42 0.24 3.27 -6.65
C ALA A 42 1.31 3.80 -7.58
N TYR A 43 1.45 3.23 -8.77
CA TYR A 43 2.41 3.72 -9.76
C TYR A 43 2.10 5.14 -10.24
N LEU A 44 0.83 5.49 -10.41
CA LEU A 44 0.42 6.86 -10.75
C LEU A 44 0.75 7.86 -9.63
N LEU A 45 0.58 7.47 -8.37
CA LEU A 45 0.98 8.29 -7.23
C LEU A 45 2.51 8.44 -7.17
N GLN A 46 3.27 7.37 -7.38
CA GLN A 46 4.73 7.42 -7.45
C GLN A 46 5.21 8.36 -8.56
N GLU A 47 4.60 8.29 -9.76
CA GLU A 47 4.92 9.20 -10.87
C GLU A 47 4.72 10.68 -10.49
N LYS A 48 3.66 10.99 -9.73
CA LYS A 48 3.36 12.36 -9.28
C LYS A 48 4.27 12.85 -8.15
N LEU A 49 4.71 11.97 -7.28
CA LEU A 49 5.53 12.29 -6.12
C LEU A 49 7.03 12.27 -6.44
N GLY A 50 7.41 11.53 -7.47
CA GLY A 50 8.78 11.26 -7.88
C GLY A 50 9.30 9.90 -7.39
N PRO A 51 9.97 9.13 -8.25
CA PRO A 51 10.43 7.78 -7.94
C PRO A 51 11.46 7.71 -6.81
N ASN A 52 12.20 8.79 -6.57
CA ASN A 52 13.20 8.85 -5.49
C ASN A 52 12.57 8.97 -4.09
N LYS A 53 11.32 9.42 -4.00
CA LYS A 53 10.58 9.55 -2.72
C LYS A 53 9.80 8.31 -2.35
N VAL A 54 9.47 7.47 -3.32
CA VAL A 54 8.51 6.37 -3.13
C VAL A 54 9.16 5.05 -3.47
N THR A 55 9.34 4.22 -2.45
CA THR A 55 9.66 2.80 -2.63
C THR A 55 8.36 2.01 -2.83
N ILE A 56 8.32 1.13 -3.81
CA ILE A 56 7.19 0.23 -4.03
C ILE A 56 7.62 -1.21 -3.78
N ILE A 57 6.87 -1.93 -2.95
CA ILE A 57 7.04 -3.36 -2.72
C ILE A 57 5.75 -4.09 -3.11
N ASP A 58 5.86 -5.02 -4.06
CA ASP A 58 4.76 -5.93 -4.39
C ASP A 58 4.76 -7.12 -3.41
N VAL A 59 3.96 -6.98 -2.35
CA VAL A 59 3.83 -7.98 -1.29
C VAL A 59 3.32 -9.32 -1.82
N SER A 60 2.53 -9.30 -2.91
CA SER A 60 1.99 -10.51 -3.51
C SER A 60 3.07 -11.40 -4.16
N LYS A 61 4.25 -10.86 -4.36
CA LYS A 61 5.42 -11.56 -4.94
C LYS A 61 6.42 -12.03 -3.89
N LEU A 62 6.21 -11.67 -2.63
CA LEU A 62 7.09 -12.08 -1.53
C LEU A 62 6.64 -13.40 -0.93
N MET A 63 7.61 -14.21 -0.53
CA MET A 63 7.38 -15.39 0.28
C MET A 63 7.14 -14.94 1.73
N ILE A 64 5.88 -14.77 2.07
CA ILE A 64 5.42 -14.43 3.42
C ILE A 64 4.54 -15.58 3.91
N TYR A 65 5.00 -16.30 4.93
CA TYR A 65 4.26 -17.39 5.53
C TYR A 65 3.05 -16.90 6.34
N GLU A 66 2.16 -17.80 6.69
CA GLU A 66 1.01 -17.49 7.54
C GLU A 66 1.44 -17.07 8.95
N CYS A 67 0.60 -16.32 9.65
CA CYS A 67 0.83 -15.97 11.04
C CYS A 67 0.76 -17.22 11.93
N GLU A 68 1.76 -17.43 12.76
CA GLU A 68 1.78 -18.56 13.73
C GLU A 68 1.05 -18.22 15.04
N GLY A 69 0.46 -17.02 15.09
CA GLY A 69 -0.28 -16.55 16.25
C GLY A 69 0.61 -16.11 17.41
N ASN A 70 -0.03 -15.77 18.50
CA ASN A 70 0.63 -15.36 19.75
C ASN A 70 0.92 -16.57 20.62
N VAL A 71 2.03 -16.53 21.33
CA VAL A 71 2.36 -17.50 22.39
C VAL A 71 1.95 -16.91 23.72
N SER A 72 1.08 -17.62 24.44
CA SER A 72 0.65 -17.22 25.78
C SER A 72 1.72 -17.50 26.81
N HIS A 73 2.08 -16.51 27.61
CA HIS A 73 3.00 -16.57 28.72
C HIS A 73 2.36 -16.00 29.99
N LYS A 74 2.99 -16.25 31.14
CA LYS A 74 2.58 -15.63 32.42
C LYS A 74 2.55 -14.09 32.37
N ASP A 75 3.35 -13.49 31.50
CA ASP A 75 3.47 -12.04 31.34
C ASP A 75 2.64 -11.50 30.15
N GLY A 76 1.75 -12.33 29.58
CA GLY A 76 0.86 -11.98 28.46
C GLY A 76 1.14 -12.75 27.17
N ASN A 77 0.49 -12.35 26.08
CA ASN A 77 0.65 -12.95 24.76
C ASN A 77 1.78 -12.26 23.99
N ASN A 78 2.60 -13.03 23.30
CA ASN A 78 3.72 -12.52 22.52
C ASN A 78 3.77 -13.09 21.11
N CYS A 79 3.89 -12.23 20.11
CA CYS A 79 4.16 -12.62 18.71
C CYS A 79 5.62 -13.02 18.47
N GLY A 80 6.52 -12.73 19.39
CA GLY A 80 7.92 -13.09 19.34
C GLY A 80 8.66 -12.55 20.55
N LEU A 81 9.31 -13.44 21.30
CA LEU A 81 10.17 -13.08 22.42
C LEU A 81 11.51 -12.53 21.91
N LYS A 82 12.33 -11.99 22.82
CA LYS A 82 13.68 -11.50 22.50
C LYS A 82 14.53 -12.55 21.79
N GLY A 83 14.34 -13.83 22.08
CA GLY A 83 14.99 -14.95 21.39
C GLY A 83 14.54 -15.16 19.94
N ALA A 84 13.38 -14.64 19.55
CA ALA A 84 12.85 -14.67 18.19
C ALA A 84 13.27 -13.45 17.34
N LEU A 85 14.30 -12.72 17.75
CA LEU A 85 14.93 -11.70 16.91
C LEU A 85 15.47 -12.33 15.64
N LEU A 86 15.07 -11.75 14.50
CA LEU A 86 15.58 -12.17 13.21
C LEU A 86 17.09 -11.87 13.13
N LYS A 87 17.89 -12.89 12.81
CA LYS A 87 19.35 -12.82 12.71
C LYS A 87 19.80 -12.83 11.25
N ASN A 88 21.09 -12.82 11.01
CA ASN A 88 21.73 -13.01 9.69
C ASN A 88 21.68 -11.82 8.73
N GLY A 89 21.69 -10.58 9.23
CA GLY A 89 21.75 -9.38 8.41
C GLY A 89 20.46 -9.06 7.63
N LYS A 90 19.42 -9.87 7.78
CA LYS A 90 18.10 -9.58 7.18
C LYS A 90 17.41 -8.42 7.86
N ASP A 91 17.48 -8.32 9.18
CA ASP A 91 16.89 -7.25 9.97
C ASP A 91 17.88 -6.08 10.12
N LYS A 92 17.73 -5.07 9.27
CA LYS A 92 18.53 -3.83 9.34
C LYS A 92 18.19 -2.97 10.55
N THR A 93 16.99 -3.16 11.10
CA THR A 93 16.47 -2.36 12.22
C THR A 93 16.93 -2.90 13.58
N GLY A 94 17.33 -4.15 13.67
CA GLY A 94 17.71 -4.85 14.90
C GLY A 94 16.54 -5.11 15.85
N VAL A 95 15.30 -4.94 15.40
CA VAL A 95 14.10 -5.03 16.24
C VAL A 95 13.06 -6.04 15.77
N HIS A 96 13.26 -6.66 14.62
CA HIS A 96 12.31 -7.59 14.03
C HIS A 96 12.17 -8.86 14.87
N ARG A 97 10.97 -9.08 15.37
CA ARG A 97 10.57 -10.28 16.13
C ARG A 97 9.27 -10.80 15.54
N CYS A 98 9.29 -12.00 15.04
CA CYS A 98 8.08 -12.68 14.58
C CYS A 98 8.35 -14.17 14.56
N TRP A 99 7.49 -15.00 15.17
CA TRP A 99 7.69 -16.43 15.21
C TRP A 99 7.83 -17.04 13.82
N ALA A 100 6.93 -16.70 12.90
CA ALA A 100 6.98 -17.22 11.54
C ALA A 100 8.28 -16.79 10.81
N SER A 101 8.75 -15.54 10.99
CA SER A 101 10.05 -15.11 10.42
C SER A 101 11.25 -15.82 11.06
N TYR A 102 11.16 -16.19 12.33
CA TYR A 102 12.19 -16.94 13.03
C TYR A 102 12.24 -18.41 12.58
N ASN A 103 11.08 -19.03 12.41
CA ASN A 103 10.94 -20.44 12.08
C ASN A 103 11.17 -20.72 10.59
N HIS A 104 10.82 -19.80 9.70
CA HIS A 104 10.95 -19.95 8.24
C HIS A 104 12.11 -19.08 7.71
N LYS A 105 13.23 -19.74 7.37
CA LYS A 105 14.45 -19.05 6.93
C LYS A 105 14.33 -18.28 5.62
N ASP A 106 13.38 -18.66 4.78
CA ASP A 106 13.07 -18.05 3.48
C ASP A 106 11.93 -17.02 3.57
N ASP A 107 11.37 -16.77 4.77
CA ASP A 107 10.38 -15.72 4.98
C ASP A 107 10.96 -14.35 4.62
N GLU A 108 10.23 -13.59 3.81
CA GLU A 108 10.67 -12.31 3.27
C GLU A 108 9.99 -11.09 3.92
N LEU A 109 9.25 -11.27 5.02
CA LEU A 109 8.60 -10.16 5.73
C LEU A 109 9.60 -9.05 6.11
N TYR A 110 10.84 -9.39 6.37
CA TYR A 110 11.89 -8.43 6.72
C TYR A 110 12.10 -7.34 5.65
N LYS A 111 11.87 -7.64 4.37
CA LYS A 111 11.94 -6.64 3.28
C LYS A 111 10.91 -5.53 3.47
N VAL A 112 9.68 -5.91 3.86
CA VAL A 112 8.62 -4.95 4.16
C VAL A 112 8.96 -4.15 5.43
N VAL A 113 9.36 -4.84 6.50
CA VAL A 113 9.59 -4.21 7.81
C VAL A 113 10.77 -3.23 7.79
N ASN A 114 11.87 -3.58 7.11
CA ASN A 114 13.02 -2.69 6.99
C ASN A 114 12.64 -1.34 6.37
N ASP A 115 11.91 -1.37 5.24
CA ASP A 115 11.50 -0.15 4.57
C ASP A 115 10.35 0.58 5.29
N LEU A 116 9.46 -0.16 5.96
CA LEU A 116 8.38 0.41 6.77
C LEU A 116 8.93 1.28 7.90
N LEU A 117 9.88 0.76 8.67
CA LEU A 117 10.44 1.47 9.83
C LEU A 117 11.34 2.65 9.44
N GLU A 118 11.82 2.70 8.19
CA GLU A 118 12.59 3.81 7.66
C GLU A 118 11.72 4.87 6.96
N SER A 119 10.40 4.65 6.81
CA SER A 119 9.51 5.53 6.05
C SER A 119 8.74 6.50 6.95
N GLU A 120 8.47 7.69 6.44
CA GLU A 120 7.57 8.67 7.09
C GLU A 120 6.10 8.34 6.85
N ALA A 121 5.79 7.75 5.70
CA ALA A 121 4.43 7.34 5.35
C ALA A 121 4.42 5.97 4.65
N VAL A 122 3.50 5.10 5.05
CA VAL A 122 3.31 3.75 4.50
C VAL A 122 1.88 3.61 4.00
N ILE A 123 1.70 3.36 2.71
CA ILE A 123 0.37 3.22 2.11
C ILE A 123 0.17 1.82 1.56
N PHE A 124 -0.88 1.16 2.03
CA PHE A 124 -1.31 -0.14 1.55
C PHE A 124 -2.28 0.03 0.37
N PHE A 125 -1.94 -0.56 -0.76
CA PHE A 125 -2.78 -0.61 -1.95
C PHE A 125 -3.36 -2.00 -2.11
N GLY A 126 -4.68 -2.10 -2.09
CA GLY A 126 -5.35 -3.40 -2.15
C GLY A 126 -6.66 -3.38 -2.94
N SER A 127 -7.23 -4.55 -3.11
CA SER A 127 -8.54 -4.72 -3.72
C SER A 127 -9.58 -5.16 -2.69
N ILE A 128 -10.82 -4.76 -2.92
CA ILE A 128 -11.95 -5.23 -2.12
C ILE A 128 -12.40 -6.59 -2.65
N ARG A 129 -12.55 -7.55 -1.74
CA ARG A 129 -13.07 -8.89 -2.00
C ARG A 129 -14.12 -9.23 -0.94
N TRP A 130 -15.36 -9.47 -1.38
CA TRP A 130 -16.47 -9.79 -0.46
C TRP A 130 -16.63 -8.76 0.67
N GLY A 131 -16.53 -7.47 0.33
CA GLY A 131 -16.69 -6.38 1.29
C GLY A 131 -15.53 -6.20 2.29
N LYS A 132 -14.38 -6.84 2.06
CA LYS A 132 -13.16 -6.77 2.88
C LYS A 132 -11.94 -6.53 2.02
N MET A 133 -10.83 -6.17 2.64
CA MET A 133 -9.54 -6.18 1.97
C MET A 133 -9.16 -7.61 1.56
N ASN A 134 -8.39 -7.73 0.50
CA ASN A 134 -7.97 -9.02 -0.06
C ASN A 134 -7.05 -9.81 0.90
N ALA A 135 -6.92 -11.12 0.66
CA ALA A 135 -6.20 -12.06 1.54
C ALA A 135 -4.71 -11.70 1.75
N VAL A 136 -4.02 -11.21 0.72
CA VAL A 136 -2.60 -10.80 0.85
C VAL A 136 -2.47 -9.64 1.85
N TYR A 137 -3.38 -8.66 1.80
CA TYR A 137 -3.43 -7.58 2.78
C TYR A 137 -3.67 -8.13 4.20
N SER A 138 -4.71 -8.98 4.35
CA SER A 138 -5.06 -9.53 5.66
C SER A 138 -3.89 -10.32 6.27
N LYS A 139 -3.25 -11.20 5.47
CA LYS A 139 -2.06 -11.93 5.89
C LYS A 139 -0.93 -10.99 6.32
N LEU A 140 -0.68 -9.92 5.55
CA LEU A 140 0.35 -8.96 5.91
C LEU A 140 0.05 -8.28 7.25
N ILE A 141 -1.19 -7.82 7.48
CA ILE A 141 -1.59 -7.19 8.76
C ILE A 141 -1.41 -8.17 9.93
N GLU A 142 -1.85 -9.42 9.80
CA GLU A 142 -1.61 -10.44 10.81
C GLU A 142 -0.11 -10.62 11.10
N ARG A 143 0.72 -10.63 10.06
CA ARG A 143 2.17 -10.78 10.19
C ARG A 143 2.87 -9.56 10.78
N LEU A 144 2.27 -8.37 10.71
CA LEU A 144 2.77 -7.14 11.33
C LEU A 144 2.35 -6.99 12.80
N THR A 145 1.48 -7.85 13.34
CA THR A 145 0.98 -7.80 14.73
C THR A 145 2.12 -7.72 15.77
N TRP A 146 3.28 -8.28 15.52
CA TRP A 146 4.42 -8.20 16.44
C TRP A 146 4.90 -6.74 16.66
N LEU A 147 4.68 -5.82 15.73
CA LEU A 147 5.02 -4.41 15.87
C LEU A 147 4.14 -3.75 16.96
N GLU A 148 2.84 -4.03 16.92
CA GLU A 148 1.88 -3.60 17.95
C GLU A 148 2.16 -4.27 19.29
N ASN A 149 2.39 -5.58 19.29
CA ASN A 149 2.63 -6.37 20.48
C ASN A 149 3.80 -5.86 21.34
N ARG A 150 4.81 -5.21 20.74
CA ARG A 150 5.95 -4.64 21.43
C ARG A 150 5.52 -3.60 22.48
N HIS A 151 4.64 -2.69 22.13
CA HIS A 151 4.18 -1.65 23.05
C HIS A 151 2.91 -2.03 23.79
N ALA A 152 1.96 -2.71 23.16
CA ALA A 152 0.71 -3.06 23.80
C ALA A 152 0.84 -4.17 24.87
N THR A 153 1.71 -5.15 24.64
CA THR A 153 1.86 -6.30 25.54
C THR A 153 3.20 -6.31 26.28
N LEU A 154 4.30 -5.99 25.60
CA LEU A 154 5.65 -6.10 26.18
C LEU A 154 6.10 -4.80 26.89
N GLY A 155 5.33 -3.74 26.84
CA GLY A 155 5.63 -2.45 27.49
C GLY A 155 6.85 -1.73 26.90
N GLU A 156 7.25 -2.07 25.67
CA GLU A 156 8.31 -1.39 24.93
C GLU A 156 7.78 -0.06 24.35
N SER A 157 8.67 0.79 23.88
CA SER A 157 8.25 2.01 23.19
C SER A 157 7.53 1.69 21.87
N ASN A 158 6.49 2.47 21.54
CA ASN A 158 5.82 2.34 20.26
C ASN A 158 6.74 2.84 19.13
N ILE A 159 7.29 1.93 18.34
CA ILE A 159 8.17 2.23 17.20
C ILE A 159 7.43 2.75 15.96
N LEU A 160 6.09 2.69 15.96
CA LEU A 160 5.24 3.13 14.86
C LEU A 160 4.66 4.54 15.07
N LYS A 161 4.81 5.11 16.26
CA LYS A 161 4.14 6.35 16.70
C LYS A 161 4.37 7.57 15.80
N ASP A 162 5.48 7.59 15.08
CA ASP A 162 5.85 8.72 14.21
C ASP A 162 5.63 8.42 12.73
N ILE A 163 5.25 7.18 12.39
CA ILE A 163 4.97 6.75 11.03
C ILE A 163 3.49 6.99 10.70
N GLU A 164 3.24 7.64 9.59
CA GLU A 164 1.89 7.79 9.06
C GLU A 164 1.53 6.58 8.19
N CYS A 165 0.28 6.14 8.25
CA CYS A 165 -0.15 5.07 7.36
C CYS A 165 -1.48 5.38 6.66
N GLY A 166 -1.76 4.64 5.60
CA GLY A 166 -2.97 4.76 4.84
C GLY A 166 -3.36 3.47 4.12
N VAL A 167 -4.64 3.41 3.73
CA VAL A 167 -5.18 2.32 2.90
C VAL A 167 -5.93 2.92 1.73
N ILE A 168 -5.49 2.58 0.52
CA ILE A 168 -6.15 2.95 -0.73
C ILE A 168 -6.61 1.68 -1.41
N SER A 169 -7.92 1.51 -1.53
CA SER A 169 -8.50 0.31 -2.13
C SER A 169 -9.20 0.60 -3.45
N VAL A 170 -9.19 -0.40 -4.31
CA VAL A 170 -9.97 -0.39 -5.55
C VAL A 170 -10.84 -1.62 -5.59
N GLY A 171 -12.11 -1.45 -5.83
CA GLY A 171 -13.03 -2.58 -5.90
C GLY A 171 -14.23 -2.30 -6.79
N HIS A 172 -14.75 -3.36 -7.34
CA HIS A 172 -16.06 -3.38 -7.95
C HIS A 172 -17.14 -3.69 -6.91
N ASN A 173 -16.79 -4.53 -5.93
CA ASN A 173 -17.69 -4.98 -4.89
C ASN A 173 -18.08 -3.83 -3.94
N TRP A 174 -19.27 -4.01 -3.38
CA TRP A 174 -19.81 -3.19 -2.30
C TRP A 174 -18.88 -3.13 -1.05
N ASN A 175 -19.20 -2.25 -0.14
CA ASN A 175 -18.57 -2.12 1.19
C ASN A 175 -17.10 -1.63 1.20
N GLY A 176 -16.59 -1.08 0.10
CA GLY A 176 -15.20 -0.61 0.05
C GLY A 176 -14.90 0.52 1.02
N ALA A 177 -15.84 1.46 1.21
CA ALA A 177 -15.67 2.57 2.14
C ALA A 177 -15.60 2.11 3.60
N GLU A 178 -16.49 1.20 4.00
CA GLU A 178 -16.52 0.65 5.36
C GLU A 178 -15.29 -0.24 5.63
N ALA A 179 -14.86 -1.02 4.64
CA ALA A 179 -13.63 -1.79 4.76
C ALA A 179 -12.42 -0.87 5.05
N VAL A 180 -12.24 0.20 4.28
CA VAL A 180 -11.14 1.16 4.50
C VAL A 180 -11.27 1.89 5.83
N LYS A 181 -12.48 2.21 6.26
CA LYS A 181 -12.72 2.81 7.58
C LYS A 181 -12.32 1.85 8.71
N HIS A 182 -12.69 0.57 8.60
CA HIS A 182 -12.28 -0.46 9.55
C HIS A 182 -10.76 -0.59 9.61
N GLU A 183 -10.08 -0.65 8.46
CA GLU A 183 -8.63 -0.75 8.42
C GLU A 183 -7.94 0.49 9.02
N LYS A 184 -8.55 1.67 8.90
CA LYS A 184 -8.05 2.87 9.60
C LYS A 184 -8.08 2.69 11.11
N GLU A 185 -9.14 2.11 11.66
CA GLU A 185 -9.27 1.83 13.10
C GLU A 185 -8.23 0.79 13.54
N VAL A 186 -8.04 -0.28 12.75
CA VAL A 186 -7.02 -1.31 13.00
C VAL A 186 -5.62 -0.71 13.02
N LEU A 187 -5.24 0.07 12.01
CA LEU A 187 -3.90 0.66 11.90
C LEU A 187 -3.65 1.74 12.97
N ASN A 188 -4.69 2.46 13.36
CA ASN A 188 -4.61 3.36 14.51
C ASN A 188 -4.35 2.58 15.81
N PHE A 189 -4.99 1.43 15.97
CA PHE A 189 -4.76 0.54 17.12
C PHE A 189 -3.33 -0.04 17.11
N PHE A 190 -2.74 -0.29 15.95
CA PHE A 190 -1.32 -0.65 15.82
C PHE A 190 -0.37 0.45 16.32
N GLY A 191 -0.86 1.68 16.44
CA GLY A 191 -0.11 2.82 16.94
C GLY A 191 0.49 3.73 15.85
N PHE A 192 0.06 3.56 14.60
CA PHE A 192 0.37 4.49 13.50
C PHE A 192 -0.42 5.80 13.61
N LYS A 193 0.09 6.88 13.02
CA LYS A 193 -0.72 8.04 12.67
C LYS A 193 -1.58 7.72 11.45
N THR A 194 -2.88 8.04 11.49
CA THR A 194 -3.85 7.67 10.45
C THR A 194 -4.52 8.90 9.81
N PRO A 195 -3.80 9.72 9.03
CA PRO A 195 -4.33 10.93 8.43
C PRO A 195 -5.44 10.60 7.41
N PRO A 196 -6.60 11.29 7.45
CA PRO A 196 -7.76 10.92 6.65
C PRO A 196 -7.55 11.00 5.13
N GLN A 197 -6.57 11.78 4.68
CA GLN A 197 -6.21 11.92 3.26
C GLN A 197 -5.66 10.63 2.66
N LEU A 198 -5.18 9.71 3.48
CA LEU A 198 -4.58 8.44 3.06
C LEU A 198 -5.55 7.25 3.13
N PHE A 199 -6.83 7.48 3.49
CA PHE A 199 -7.83 6.42 3.63
C PHE A 199 -9.01 6.66 2.70
N TRP A 200 -9.05 5.93 1.58
CA TRP A 200 -10.18 6.00 0.65
C TRP A 200 -10.28 4.75 -0.24
N SER A 201 -11.49 4.55 -0.73
CA SER A 201 -11.80 3.49 -1.69
C SER A 201 -12.29 4.11 -3.00
N TYR A 202 -11.85 3.53 -4.12
CA TYR A 202 -12.51 3.68 -5.40
C TYR A 202 -13.40 2.47 -5.66
N GLN A 203 -14.69 2.68 -5.68
CA GLN A 203 -15.70 1.65 -5.87
C GLN A 203 -16.73 2.16 -6.89
N TRP A 204 -17.13 1.30 -7.82
CA TRP A 204 -18.09 1.67 -8.87
C TRP A 204 -19.43 0.94 -8.78
N THR A 205 -19.62 0.12 -7.75
CA THR A 205 -20.92 -0.43 -7.37
C THR A 205 -21.15 -0.24 -5.89
N ASP A 206 -22.39 0.04 -5.51
CA ASP A 206 -22.80 0.21 -4.10
C ASP A 206 -23.53 -1.01 -3.55
N ASP A 207 -23.97 -1.94 -4.42
CA ASP A 207 -24.72 -3.14 -4.07
C ASP A 207 -24.06 -4.38 -4.72
N VAL A 208 -24.00 -5.46 -3.97
CA VAL A 208 -23.53 -6.77 -4.48
C VAL A 208 -24.35 -7.25 -5.68
N LYS A 209 -25.63 -6.90 -5.76
CA LYS A 209 -26.51 -7.21 -6.89
C LYS A 209 -26.07 -6.51 -8.19
N ASP A 210 -25.33 -5.43 -8.10
CA ASP A 210 -24.81 -4.73 -9.27
C ASP A 210 -23.79 -5.55 -10.04
N GLU A 211 -23.13 -6.52 -9.41
CA GLU A 211 -22.22 -7.45 -10.06
C GLU A 211 -22.92 -8.36 -11.08
N THR A 212 -24.20 -8.57 -10.93
CA THR A 212 -25.01 -9.40 -11.83
C THR A 212 -25.53 -8.63 -13.04
N LYS A 213 -25.45 -7.30 -13.06
CA LYS A 213 -25.94 -6.45 -14.15
C LYS A 213 -25.05 -6.56 -15.40
N SER A 214 -25.64 -6.44 -16.56
CA SER A 214 -24.97 -6.49 -17.87
C SER A 214 -23.89 -5.41 -18.04
N GLY A 215 -23.99 -4.28 -17.36
CA GLY A 215 -23.01 -3.18 -17.36
C GLY A 215 -21.69 -3.51 -16.67
N TYR A 216 -21.63 -4.52 -15.83
CA TYR A 216 -20.45 -4.91 -15.06
C TYR A 216 -19.17 -5.05 -15.89
N LYS A 217 -19.25 -5.77 -17.02
CA LYS A 217 -18.09 -6.00 -17.90
C LYS A 217 -17.61 -4.71 -18.57
N GLN A 218 -18.52 -3.82 -18.88
CA GLN A 218 -18.20 -2.54 -19.49
C GLN A 218 -17.55 -1.61 -18.47
N ASP A 219 -18.10 -1.50 -17.27
CA ASP A 219 -17.53 -0.69 -16.19
C ASP A 219 -16.10 -1.12 -15.82
N ALA A 220 -15.83 -2.42 -15.81
CA ALA A 220 -14.50 -2.94 -15.57
C ALA A 220 -13.51 -2.58 -16.69
N LYS A 221 -13.93 -2.57 -17.96
CA LYS A 221 -13.13 -2.10 -19.09
C LYS A 221 -12.95 -0.58 -19.07
N ASP A 222 -14.00 0.13 -18.73
CA ASP A 222 -14.00 1.59 -18.69
C ASP A 222 -13.19 2.17 -17.53
N PHE A 223 -12.87 1.38 -16.51
CA PHE A 223 -12.01 1.83 -15.40
C PHE A 223 -10.67 2.35 -15.92
N GLN A 224 -10.00 1.59 -16.77
CA GLN A 224 -8.73 2.02 -17.36
C GLN A 224 -8.91 3.24 -18.27
N SER A 225 -9.93 3.24 -19.13
CA SER A 225 -10.13 4.34 -20.06
C SER A 225 -10.58 5.62 -19.36
N LYS A 226 -11.48 5.55 -18.39
CA LYS A 226 -12.03 6.73 -17.71
C LYS A 226 -11.14 7.22 -16.57
N PHE A 227 -10.68 6.36 -15.70
CA PHE A 227 -9.92 6.78 -14.52
C PHE A 227 -8.46 7.07 -14.82
N VAL A 228 -7.79 6.18 -15.55
CA VAL A 228 -6.38 6.35 -15.95
C VAL A 228 -6.26 7.46 -16.98
N LYS A 229 -7.20 7.57 -17.92
CA LYS A 229 -7.26 8.68 -18.88
C LYS A 229 -7.45 10.03 -18.20
N LEU A 230 -8.37 10.14 -17.25
CA LEU A 230 -8.58 11.35 -16.44
C LEU A 230 -7.34 11.77 -15.66
N LEU A 231 -6.57 10.81 -15.16
CA LEU A 231 -5.31 11.09 -14.48
C LEU A 231 -4.19 11.48 -15.47
N LYS A 232 -4.14 10.84 -16.64
CA LYS A 232 -3.16 11.18 -17.70
C LYS A 232 -3.44 12.51 -18.39
N GLU A 233 -4.68 12.88 -18.62
CA GLU A 233 -5.06 14.18 -19.19
C GLU A 233 -4.59 15.36 -18.33
N SER A 234 -4.53 15.19 -17.01
CA SER A 234 -3.91 16.19 -16.13
C SER A 234 -2.39 16.30 -16.31
N VAL A 235 -1.72 15.27 -16.80
CA VAL A 235 -0.27 15.27 -17.14
C VAL A 235 -0.02 15.98 -18.46
N LEU A 236 -0.86 15.76 -19.47
CA LEU A 236 -0.76 16.43 -20.77
C LEU A 236 -0.96 17.95 -20.64
N LEU A 237 -1.95 18.38 -19.87
CA LEU A 237 -2.15 19.81 -19.57
C LEU A 237 -0.95 20.44 -18.85
N PHE A 238 -0.30 19.70 -17.94
CA PHE A 238 0.93 20.16 -17.28
C PHE A 238 2.11 20.18 -18.23
N ARG A 239 2.23 19.21 -19.13
CA ARG A 239 3.28 19.11 -20.12
C ARG A 239 3.17 20.23 -21.15
N GLU A 240 1.97 20.53 -21.65
CA GLU A 240 1.72 21.66 -22.55
C GLU A 240 1.98 23.00 -21.86
N PHE A 241 1.67 23.12 -20.56
CA PHE A 241 2.00 24.32 -19.79
C PHE A 241 3.51 24.49 -19.60
N PHE A 242 4.26 23.42 -19.33
CA PHE A 242 5.72 23.47 -19.19
C PHE A 242 6.45 23.71 -20.52
N PHE A 243 6.00 23.09 -21.62
CA PHE A 243 6.62 23.31 -22.94
C PHE A 243 6.41 24.73 -23.47
N LYS A 244 5.42 25.47 -23.00
CA LYS A 244 5.26 26.91 -23.30
C LYS A 244 6.31 27.81 -22.62
N PHE A 245 7.01 27.30 -21.62
CA PHE A 245 8.00 28.08 -20.85
C PHE A 245 9.45 27.59 -21.01
N ILE A 246 9.69 26.57 -21.86
CA ILE A 246 11.07 26.17 -22.23
C ILE A 246 11.44 26.94 -23.50
N PRO A 247 12.51 27.78 -23.49
CA PRO A 247 12.98 28.46 -24.69
C PRO A 247 13.33 27.45 -25.80
N GLU A 248 13.05 27.80 -27.05
CA GLU A 248 13.28 26.94 -28.25
C GLU A 248 14.73 26.47 -28.47
N GLU A 249 15.67 26.94 -27.70
CA GLU A 249 17.10 26.61 -27.82
C GLU A 249 17.46 25.17 -27.45
N TYR A 250 16.55 24.37 -26.81
CA TYR A 250 16.84 22.98 -26.40
C TYR A 250 16.39 21.91 -27.39
N ASN A 251 15.74 22.28 -28.51
CA ASN A 251 15.18 21.32 -29.48
C ASN A 251 16.06 20.99 -30.67
N ASN A 252 17.32 21.53 -30.75
CA ASN A 252 18.18 21.38 -31.94
C ASN A 252 19.46 20.56 -31.72
N SER A 253 19.59 19.76 -30.65
CA SER A 253 20.83 18.99 -30.43
C SER A 253 20.80 17.53 -30.95
N ASP A 254 19.73 17.05 -31.57
CA ASP A 254 19.66 15.66 -32.06
C ASP A 254 19.31 15.54 -33.57
N LYS A 255 19.88 16.43 -34.38
CA LYS A 255 19.89 16.22 -35.86
C LYS A 255 21.28 16.50 -36.41
N ASN A 256 22.27 15.72 -36.00
CA ASN A 256 23.52 15.51 -36.74
C ASN A 256 24.39 14.49 -35.99
N THR A 257 24.16 13.22 -36.27
CA THR A 257 25.16 12.15 -36.48
C THR A 257 24.48 10.95 -37.07
#